data_7c161d9c7ad343e14e230412da3bbd4c
#
_entry.id   7c161d9c7ad343e14e230412da3bbd4c
#
_cell.length_a   1.000
_cell.length_b   1.000
_cell.length_c   1.000
_cell.angle_alpha   90.00
_cell.angle_beta   90.00
_cell.angle_gamma   90.00
#
_symmetry.space_group_name_H-M   'P 1'
#
loop_
_entity.id
_entity.type
_entity.pdbx_description
1 polymer ?
#
loop_
_entity_poly.entity_id
_entity_poly.type
_entity_poly.pdbx_seq_one_letter_code
_entity_poly.pdbx_strand_id
1 'polypeptide(L)'
;CLVGSEMCKETDLRLRDHEPAELAFYSRATTDIEYAFPFTDWGELWGIADRTNYDLGRHQEASGKSLEYFDPETNEHYIPYVIEPSLGCDRVALAFLCEAYDEEHLTDSKGKEDVRTVLHLHPFLAPFKCAVLPLSKKLGDKAMEIRNELAKDFMVDYDDAGSIGKRYRRQDAVS
;
A
#
# COMPACT_ATOMS: atom_id res chain seq x y z
N CYS A 1 -9.38 -0.18 10.85
CA CYS A 1 -8.51 0.98 10.78
C CYS A 1 -8.04 1.17 9.33
N LEU A 2 -8.39 2.29 8.71
CA LEU A 2 -8.14 2.59 7.29
C LEU A 2 -6.73 3.19 7.05
N VAL A 3 -5.72 2.77 7.81
CA VAL A 3 -4.36 3.35 7.73
C VAL A 3 -3.78 3.33 6.31
N GLY A 4 -4.17 2.35 5.48
CA GLY A 4 -3.75 2.29 4.08
C GLY A 4 -4.45 3.28 3.15
N SER A 5 -5.72 3.59 3.42
CA SER A 5 -6.50 4.50 2.56
C SER A 5 -6.21 5.99 2.79
N GLU A 6 -5.66 6.34 3.96
CA GLU A 6 -5.25 7.72 4.25
C GLU A 6 -4.00 8.18 3.47
N MET A 7 -3.27 7.24 2.87
CA MET A 7 -2.09 7.54 2.04
C MET A 7 -2.42 7.83 0.58
N CYS A 8 -3.64 7.53 0.13
CA CYS A 8 -4.16 7.91 -1.17
C CYS A 8 -5.00 9.18 -1.03
N LYS A 9 -5.10 9.97 -2.10
CA LYS A 9 -5.98 11.15 -2.08
C LYS A 9 -7.43 10.71 -1.93
N GLU A 10 -8.18 11.38 -1.06
CA GLU A 10 -9.61 11.05 -0.83
C GLU A 10 -10.44 11.10 -2.13
N THR A 11 -10.02 11.90 -3.11
CA THR A 11 -10.68 12.02 -4.42
C THR A 11 -10.51 10.80 -5.30
N ASP A 12 -9.51 9.96 -5.03
CA ASP A 12 -9.16 8.80 -5.84
C ASP A 12 -9.67 7.49 -5.23
N LEU A 13 -10.46 7.58 -4.17
CA LEU A 13 -11.15 6.47 -3.50
C LEU A 13 -12.65 6.67 -3.54
N ARG A 14 -13.40 5.58 -3.74
CA ARG A 14 -14.85 5.56 -3.56
C ARG A 14 -15.33 4.27 -2.93
N LEU A 15 -16.53 4.31 -2.34
CA LEU A 15 -17.27 3.14 -1.91
C LEU A 15 -18.23 2.74 -3.03
N ARG A 16 -18.31 1.43 -3.31
CA ARG A 16 -19.25 0.84 -4.25
C ARG A 16 -19.96 -0.33 -3.60
N ASP A 17 -21.25 -0.18 -3.37
CA ASP A 17 -22.09 -1.28 -2.92
C ASP A 17 -22.44 -2.18 -4.11
N HIS A 18 -22.39 -3.50 -3.90
CA HIS A 18 -22.78 -4.47 -4.90
C HIS A 18 -24.31 -4.55 -5.03
N GLU A 19 -24.79 -4.60 -6.27
CA GLU A 19 -26.18 -4.88 -6.53
C GLU A 19 -26.54 -6.34 -6.13
N PRO A 20 -27.79 -6.62 -5.77
CA PRO A 20 -28.20 -7.97 -5.36
C PRO A 20 -27.83 -9.08 -6.33
N ALA A 21 -27.76 -8.79 -7.63
CA ALA A 21 -27.39 -9.77 -8.67
C ALA A 21 -25.87 -10.04 -8.73
N GLU A 22 -25.05 -9.18 -8.16
CA GLU A 22 -23.59 -9.32 -8.12
C GLU A 22 -23.11 -10.04 -6.86
N LEU A 23 -23.97 -10.15 -5.82
CA LEU A 23 -23.59 -10.75 -4.55
C LEU A 23 -23.25 -12.24 -4.71
N ALA A 24 -22.17 -12.64 -4.04
CA ALA A 24 -21.85 -14.05 -3.88
C ALA A 24 -22.94 -14.76 -3.05
N PHE A 25 -23.17 -16.03 -3.31
CA PHE A 25 -24.22 -16.83 -2.65
C PHE A 25 -24.13 -16.89 -1.12
N TYR A 26 -22.97 -16.63 -0.58
CA TYR A 26 -22.69 -16.59 0.86
C TYR A 26 -22.78 -15.18 1.45
N SER A 27 -22.91 -14.15 0.63
CA SER A 27 -22.91 -12.76 1.06
C SER A 27 -24.31 -12.15 1.04
N ARG A 28 -24.66 -11.45 2.12
CA ARG A 28 -25.88 -10.65 2.20
C ARG A 28 -25.67 -9.23 1.68
N ALA A 29 -24.48 -8.72 1.83
CA ALA A 29 -24.07 -7.39 1.36
C ALA A 29 -22.55 -7.39 1.12
N THR A 30 -22.11 -6.66 0.10
CA THR A 30 -20.69 -6.44 -0.18
C THR A 30 -20.50 -4.99 -0.59
N THR A 31 -19.49 -4.34 -0.02
CA THR A 31 -19.05 -2.99 -0.38
C THR A 31 -17.58 -3.04 -0.74
N ASP A 32 -17.23 -2.54 -1.92
CA ASP A 32 -15.84 -2.37 -2.34
C ASP A 32 -15.36 -0.95 -2.01
N ILE A 33 -14.09 -0.85 -1.62
CA ILE A 33 -13.33 0.37 -1.71
C ILE A 33 -12.58 0.30 -3.02
N GLU A 34 -12.92 1.17 -3.97
CA GLU A 34 -12.30 1.24 -5.28
C GLU A 34 -11.34 2.42 -5.35
N TYR A 35 -10.25 2.24 -6.09
CA TYR A 35 -9.25 3.27 -6.39
C TYR A 35 -9.24 3.59 -7.89
N ALA A 36 -9.10 4.87 -8.21
CA ALA A 36 -8.97 5.37 -9.59
C ALA A 36 -7.55 5.12 -10.11
N PHE A 37 -7.29 3.92 -10.60
CA PHE A 37 -5.99 3.60 -11.20
C PHE A 37 -5.76 4.37 -12.50
N PRO A 38 -4.54 4.83 -12.83
CA PRO A 38 -4.27 5.62 -14.02
C PRO A 38 -4.45 4.86 -15.35
N PHE A 39 -4.63 3.54 -15.30
CA PHE A 39 -4.82 2.67 -16.46
C PHE A 39 -6.23 2.04 -16.54
N THR A 40 -7.10 2.34 -15.60
CA THR A 40 -8.53 1.96 -15.60
C THR A 40 -9.31 3.00 -14.81
N ASP A 41 -10.61 3.13 -15.08
CA ASP A 41 -11.43 4.16 -14.41
C ASP A 41 -11.48 3.94 -12.90
N TRP A 42 -11.97 2.75 -12.48
CA TRP A 42 -12.04 2.35 -11.07
C TRP A 42 -11.70 0.87 -10.94
N GLY A 43 -10.94 0.53 -9.96
CA GLY A 43 -10.57 -0.85 -9.65
C GLY A 43 -10.72 -1.14 -8.16
N GLU A 44 -11.29 -2.30 -7.87
CA GLU A 44 -11.39 -2.79 -6.50
C GLU A 44 -10.01 -2.82 -5.83
N LEU A 45 -9.90 -2.15 -4.70
CA LEU A 45 -8.73 -2.15 -3.83
C LEU A 45 -8.96 -3.05 -2.62
N TRP A 46 -10.17 -3.03 -2.08
CA TRP A 46 -10.55 -3.70 -0.86
C TRP A 46 -12.03 -4.07 -0.88
N GLY A 47 -12.39 -5.31 -0.60
CA GLY A 47 -13.77 -5.77 -0.47
C GLY A 47 -14.14 -5.99 0.99
N ILE A 48 -15.38 -5.63 1.36
CA ILE A 48 -15.94 -5.85 2.69
C ILE A 48 -17.27 -6.59 2.52
N ALA A 49 -17.32 -7.85 2.91
CA ALA A 49 -18.49 -8.71 2.74
C ALA A 49 -19.15 -9.09 4.07
N ASP A 50 -20.46 -8.94 4.14
CA ASP A 50 -21.28 -9.57 5.19
C ASP A 50 -21.60 -11.01 4.77
N ARG A 51 -20.84 -11.97 5.28
CA ARG A 51 -20.96 -13.40 4.98
C ARG A 51 -22.01 -14.10 5.82
N THR A 52 -22.76 -13.39 6.62
CA THR A 52 -23.73 -13.94 7.57
C THR A 52 -23.07 -14.99 8.48
N ASN A 53 -23.82 -16.01 8.89
CA ASN A 53 -23.30 -17.18 9.61
C ASN A 53 -22.96 -18.36 8.67
N TYR A 54 -22.89 -18.11 7.36
CA TYR A 54 -22.75 -19.18 6.35
C TYR A 54 -21.54 -20.07 6.60
N ASP A 55 -20.35 -19.48 6.71
CA ASP A 55 -19.10 -20.24 6.85
C ASP A 55 -19.05 -21.02 8.18
N LEU A 56 -19.35 -20.33 9.30
CA LEU A 56 -19.33 -20.97 10.62
C LEU A 56 -20.38 -22.09 10.73
N GLY A 57 -21.55 -21.88 10.13
CA GLY A 57 -22.60 -22.90 10.07
C GLY A 57 -22.13 -24.14 9.31
N ARG A 58 -21.51 -23.96 8.12
CA ARG A 58 -20.96 -25.08 7.32
C ARG A 58 -19.80 -25.77 8.02
N HIS A 59 -18.93 -25.03 8.67
CA HIS A 59 -17.83 -25.61 9.45
C HIS A 59 -18.32 -26.39 10.67
N GLN A 60 -19.34 -25.88 11.38
CA GLN A 60 -19.98 -26.60 12.48
C GLN A 60 -20.61 -27.94 12.00
N GLU A 61 -21.36 -27.88 10.91
CA GLU A 61 -21.98 -29.06 10.29
C GLU A 61 -20.93 -30.12 9.90
N ALA A 62 -19.87 -29.71 9.20
CA ALA A 62 -18.85 -30.61 8.70
C ALA A 62 -17.93 -31.19 9.81
N SER A 63 -17.62 -30.42 10.85
CA SER A 63 -16.72 -30.84 11.91
C SER A 63 -17.41 -31.52 13.10
N GLY A 64 -18.74 -31.34 13.23
CA GLY A 64 -19.50 -31.76 14.40
C GLY A 64 -19.14 -31.03 15.70
N LYS A 65 -18.41 -29.91 15.61
CA LYS A 65 -18.01 -29.07 16.76
C LYS A 65 -18.86 -27.81 16.78
N SER A 66 -19.39 -27.43 17.95
CA SER A 66 -20.10 -26.15 18.11
C SER A 66 -19.15 -24.98 17.85
N LEU A 67 -19.56 -24.04 16.99
CA LEU A 67 -18.94 -22.76 16.71
C LEU A 67 -19.84 -21.59 17.15
N GLU A 68 -20.76 -21.88 18.11
CA GLU A 68 -21.64 -20.88 18.68
C GLU A 68 -20.89 -19.97 19.64
N TYR A 69 -21.26 -18.72 19.62
CA TYR A 69 -20.88 -17.75 20.64
C TYR A 69 -21.95 -17.73 21.73
N PHE A 70 -21.50 -17.71 22.99
CA PHE A 70 -22.37 -17.48 24.12
C PHE A 70 -22.35 -15.99 24.48
N ASP A 71 -23.51 -15.35 24.41
CA ASP A 71 -23.66 -13.98 24.82
C ASP A 71 -24.06 -13.90 26.30
N PRO A 72 -23.16 -13.40 27.17
CA PRO A 72 -23.44 -13.33 28.61
C PRO A 72 -24.48 -12.23 28.97
N GLU A 73 -24.75 -11.28 28.08
CA GLU A 73 -25.74 -10.22 28.34
C GLU A 73 -27.15 -10.73 28.11
N THR A 74 -27.36 -11.48 27.03
CA THR A 74 -28.66 -12.05 26.65
C THR A 74 -28.88 -13.46 27.16
N ASN A 75 -27.80 -14.14 27.60
CA ASN A 75 -27.76 -15.55 27.99
C ASN A 75 -28.19 -16.48 26.84
N GLU A 76 -27.87 -16.14 25.61
CA GLU A 76 -28.19 -16.86 24.39
C GLU A 76 -26.94 -17.44 23.72
N HIS A 77 -27.15 -18.59 23.03
CA HIS A 77 -26.15 -19.14 22.11
C HIS A 77 -26.57 -18.91 20.68
N TYR A 78 -25.67 -18.41 19.84
CA TYR A 78 -25.91 -18.25 18.40
C TYR A 78 -24.63 -18.38 17.59
N ILE A 79 -24.76 -18.74 16.31
CA ILE A 79 -23.66 -18.67 15.37
C ILE A 79 -23.51 -17.22 14.89
N PRO A 80 -22.40 -16.54 15.19
CA PRO A 80 -22.24 -15.12 14.84
C PRO A 80 -22.14 -14.90 13.33
N TYR A 81 -22.49 -13.70 12.91
CA TYR A 81 -22.21 -13.27 11.55
C TYR A 81 -20.75 -12.87 11.40
N VAL A 82 -20.22 -13.13 10.22
CA VAL A 82 -18.83 -12.82 9.86
C VAL A 82 -18.82 -11.63 8.90
N ILE A 83 -18.11 -10.58 9.27
CA ILE A 83 -17.77 -9.49 8.35
C ILE A 83 -16.34 -9.71 7.92
N GLU A 84 -16.13 -9.90 6.62
CA GLU A 84 -14.83 -10.18 6.02
C GLU A 84 -14.31 -8.95 5.27
N PRO A 85 -13.36 -8.19 5.82
CA PRO A 85 -12.56 -7.28 5.03
C PRO A 85 -11.42 -8.05 4.34
N SER A 86 -11.28 -7.88 3.02
CA SER A 86 -10.27 -8.58 2.20
C SER A 86 -9.59 -7.61 1.26
N LEU A 87 -8.26 -7.64 1.20
CA LEU A 87 -7.47 -6.81 0.30
C LEU A 87 -6.30 -7.59 -0.30
N GLY A 88 -5.92 -7.23 -1.54
CA GLY A 88 -4.72 -7.75 -2.20
C GLY A 88 -3.49 -6.88 -1.89
N CYS A 89 -2.49 -7.45 -1.24
CA CYS A 89 -1.25 -6.73 -0.89
C CYS A 89 -0.60 -6.07 -2.12
N ASP A 90 -0.46 -6.81 -3.21
CA ASP A 90 0.17 -6.32 -4.45
C ASP A 90 -0.63 -5.18 -5.08
N ARG A 91 -1.97 -5.25 -5.00
CA ARG A 91 -2.85 -4.20 -5.53
C ARG A 91 -2.76 -2.92 -4.70
N VAL A 92 -2.66 -3.04 -3.39
CA VAL A 92 -2.43 -1.90 -2.47
C VAL A 92 -1.05 -1.29 -2.74
N ALA A 93 -0.01 -2.11 -2.87
CA ALA A 93 1.33 -1.62 -3.21
C ALA A 93 1.34 -0.88 -4.56
N LEU A 94 0.61 -1.41 -5.56
CA LEU A 94 0.48 -0.74 -6.86
C LEU A 94 -0.23 0.61 -6.74
N ALA A 95 -1.30 0.71 -5.94
CA ALA A 95 -1.99 1.97 -5.70
C ALA A 95 -1.05 3.02 -5.08
N PHE A 96 -0.24 2.65 -4.09
CA PHE A 96 0.76 3.55 -3.51
C PHE A 96 1.83 3.99 -4.51
N LEU A 97 2.27 3.10 -5.39
CA LEU A 97 3.22 3.46 -6.46
C LEU A 97 2.58 4.41 -7.47
N CYS A 98 1.32 4.18 -7.86
CA CYS A 98 0.59 5.08 -8.75
C CYS A 98 0.43 6.47 -8.16
N GLU A 99 0.10 6.55 -6.87
CA GLU A 99 -0.07 7.82 -6.16
C GLU A 99 1.24 8.59 -5.97
N ALA A 100 2.35 7.85 -5.75
CA ALA A 100 3.65 8.44 -5.52
C ALA A 100 4.39 8.85 -6.80
N TYR A 101 3.98 8.31 -7.96
CA TYR A 101 4.64 8.57 -9.24
C TYR A 101 4.39 9.99 -9.72
N ASP A 102 5.47 10.69 -10.07
CA ASP A 102 5.42 12.03 -10.65
C ASP A 102 6.50 12.22 -11.73
N GLU A 103 6.20 13.05 -12.73
CA GLU A 103 7.15 13.51 -13.74
C GLU A 103 7.37 15.01 -13.56
N GLU A 104 8.45 15.37 -12.88
CA GLU A 104 8.82 16.76 -12.68
C GLU A 104 9.44 17.35 -13.95
N HIS A 105 8.80 18.38 -14.47
CA HIS A 105 9.29 19.17 -15.61
C HIS A 105 10.16 20.33 -15.11
N LEU A 106 11.45 20.25 -15.36
CA LEU A 106 12.45 21.24 -14.96
C LEU A 106 12.98 21.97 -16.17
N THR A 107 13.27 23.26 -16.01
CA THR A 107 13.97 24.05 -17.03
C THR A 107 15.31 24.49 -16.46
N ASP A 108 16.39 24.14 -17.13
CA ASP A 108 17.71 24.56 -16.71
C ASP A 108 17.95 26.06 -16.93
N SER A 109 19.05 26.61 -16.38
CA SER A 109 19.41 28.02 -16.53
C SER A 109 19.66 28.46 -17.98
N LYS A 110 19.73 27.52 -18.92
CA LYS A 110 19.92 27.75 -20.35
C LYS A 110 18.61 27.60 -21.15
N GLY A 111 17.47 27.39 -20.48
CA GLY A 111 16.17 27.21 -21.11
C GLY A 111 15.95 25.80 -21.69
N LYS A 112 16.80 24.81 -21.37
CA LYS A 112 16.60 23.43 -21.80
C LYS A 112 15.65 22.73 -20.86
N GLU A 113 14.60 22.16 -21.41
CA GLU A 113 13.67 21.30 -20.69
C GLU A 113 14.32 19.98 -20.34
N ASP A 114 14.03 19.48 -19.16
CA ASP A 114 14.45 18.20 -18.62
C ASP A 114 13.31 17.62 -17.78
N VAL A 115 13.03 16.34 -17.97
CA VAL A 115 12.00 15.62 -17.22
C VAL A 115 12.68 14.59 -16.32
N ARG A 116 12.28 14.53 -15.07
CA ARG A 116 12.73 13.50 -14.15
C ARG A 116 11.55 12.77 -13.52
N THR A 117 11.65 11.47 -13.45
CA THR A 117 10.72 10.63 -12.71
C THR A 117 11.08 10.69 -11.22
N VAL A 118 10.08 10.91 -10.39
CA VAL A 118 10.20 10.95 -8.93
C VAL A 118 9.11 10.08 -8.33
N LEU A 119 9.44 9.37 -7.24
CA LEU A 119 8.45 8.67 -6.41
C LEU A 119 8.32 9.42 -5.07
N HIS A 120 7.21 10.13 -4.88
CA HIS A 120 6.89 10.82 -3.62
C HIS A 120 6.29 9.86 -2.60
N LEU A 121 7.00 8.77 -2.29
CA LEU A 121 6.54 7.80 -1.31
C LEU A 121 6.52 8.41 0.10
N HIS A 122 5.50 8.04 0.86
CA HIS A 122 5.50 8.37 2.29
C HIS A 122 6.78 7.79 2.94
N PRO A 123 7.48 8.50 3.84
CA PRO A 123 8.75 8.04 4.41
C PRO A 123 8.70 6.67 5.07
N PHE A 124 7.53 6.24 5.55
CA PHE A 124 7.35 4.89 6.10
C PHE A 124 7.43 3.81 5.01
N LEU A 125 6.95 4.10 3.80
CA LEU A 125 6.91 3.17 2.66
C LEU A 125 8.18 3.22 1.81
N ALA A 126 8.96 4.29 1.88
CA ALA A 126 10.21 4.42 1.14
C ALA A 126 11.13 3.22 1.41
N PRO A 127 11.65 2.53 0.37
CA PRO A 127 12.49 1.35 0.55
C PRO A 127 13.81 1.68 1.25
N PHE A 128 14.38 2.85 0.97
CA PHE A 128 15.53 3.39 1.68
C PHE A 128 15.11 4.61 2.50
N LYS A 129 15.61 4.68 3.75
CA LYS A 129 15.32 5.82 4.64
C LYS A 129 16.32 6.95 4.45
N CYS A 130 17.47 6.64 3.92
CA CYS A 130 18.49 7.59 3.51
C CYS A 130 19.43 6.97 2.49
N ALA A 131 20.13 7.82 1.74
CA ALA A 131 21.20 7.41 0.84
C ALA A 131 22.47 8.21 1.13
N VAL A 132 23.62 7.56 1.09
CA VAL A 132 24.93 8.19 1.27
C VAL A 132 25.58 8.36 -0.10
N LEU A 133 25.70 9.60 -0.55
CA LEU A 133 26.17 9.99 -1.87
C LEU A 133 27.48 10.79 -1.76
N PRO A 134 28.67 10.16 -1.81
CA PRO A 134 29.93 10.89 -1.65
C PRO A 134 30.13 11.88 -2.79
N LEU A 135 30.46 13.13 -2.49
CA LEU A 135 30.68 14.18 -3.50
C LEU A 135 31.81 13.81 -4.47
N SER A 136 32.84 13.11 -4.00
CA SER A 136 33.96 12.60 -4.80
C SER A 136 34.41 11.23 -4.31
N LYS A 137 35.07 10.47 -5.18
CA LYS A 137 35.64 9.16 -4.83
C LYS A 137 36.64 9.18 -3.68
N LYS A 138 37.31 10.34 -3.45
CA LYS A 138 38.24 10.51 -2.33
C LYS A 138 37.57 10.43 -0.95
N LEU A 139 36.26 10.64 -0.91
CA LEU A 139 35.44 10.57 0.31
C LEU A 139 34.79 9.19 0.50
N GLY A 140 35.07 8.21 -0.38
CA GLY A 140 34.43 6.91 -0.40
C GLY A 140 34.53 6.16 0.94
N ASP A 141 35.76 6.07 1.49
CA ASP A 141 35.97 5.36 2.76
C ASP A 141 35.14 5.96 3.90
N LYS A 142 35.17 7.31 4.03
CA LYS A 142 34.39 7.99 5.05
C LYS A 142 32.89 7.88 4.82
N ALA A 143 32.45 7.92 3.56
CA ALA A 143 31.05 7.74 3.21
C ALA A 143 30.57 6.30 3.51
N MET A 144 31.40 5.31 3.27
CA MET A 144 31.11 3.93 3.62
C MET A 144 31.04 3.71 5.14
N GLU A 145 31.90 4.37 5.91
CA GLU A 145 31.84 4.35 7.38
C GLU A 145 30.47 4.90 7.87
N ILE A 146 30.06 6.06 7.33
CA ILE A 146 28.77 6.67 7.66
C ILE A 146 27.61 5.76 7.26
N ARG A 147 27.64 5.20 6.03
CA ARG A 147 26.65 4.24 5.57
C ARG A 147 26.51 3.04 6.52
N ASN A 148 27.63 2.47 6.95
CA ASN A 148 27.62 1.30 7.84
C ASN A 148 27.13 1.65 9.25
N GLU A 149 27.36 2.88 9.70
CA GLU A 149 26.79 3.33 10.98
C GLU A 149 25.28 3.49 10.89
N LEU A 150 24.78 4.17 9.87
CA LEU A 150 23.34 4.36 9.63
C LEU A 150 22.60 3.04 9.36
N ALA A 151 23.27 2.06 8.74
CA ALA A 151 22.68 0.77 8.41
C ALA A 151 22.41 -0.12 9.63
N LYS A 152 22.82 0.29 10.84
CA LYS A 152 22.45 -0.41 12.09
C LYS A 152 20.98 -0.21 12.43
N ASP A 153 20.41 0.94 12.04
CA ASP A 153 19.06 1.37 12.42
C ASP A 153 18.12 1.55 11.22
N PHE A 154 18.67 1.73 10.01
CA PHE A 154 17.90 2.07 8.81
C PHE A 154 18.29 1.23 7.60
N MET A 155 17.35 1.11 6.64
CA MET A 155 17.68 0.69 5.27
C MET A 155 18.35 1.86 4.56
N VAL A 156 19.64 1.68 4.22
CA VAL A 156 20.49 2.74 3.65
C VAL A 156 21.04 2.31 2.31
N ASP A 157 20.85 3.15 1.29
CA ASP A 157 21.52 2.98 0.00
C ASP A 157 22.88 3.70 -0.03
N TYR A 158 23.75 3.29 -0.95
CA TYR A 158 25.04 3.92 -1.21
C TYR A 158 25.28 3.97 -2.71
N ASP A 159 25.57 5.17 -3.24
CA ASP A 159 25.84 5.33 -4.66
C ASP A 159 27.01 6.32 -4.91
N ASP A 160 28.06 5.82 -5.53
CA ASP A 160 29.23 6.61 -5.96
C ASP A 160 29.41 6.62 -7.48
N ALA A 161 28.46 6.07 -8.23
CA ALA A 161 28.57 5.90 -9.68
C ALA A 161 28.18 7.16 -10.47
N GLY A 162 29.01 7.57 -11.42
CA GLY A 162 28.73 8.72 -12.30
C GLY A 162 28.81 10.09 -11.58
N SER A 163 28.13 11.09 -12.14
CA SER A 163 28.07 12.42 -11.56
C SER A 163 27.09 12.50 -10.38
N ILE A 164 27.32 13.46 -9.47
CA ILE A 164 26.44 13.64 -8.30
C ILE A 164 24.99 13.86 -8.71
N GLY A 165 24.69 14.65 -9.73
CA GLY A 165 23.32 14.86 -10.21
C GLY A 165 22.64 13.59 -10.70
N LYS A 166 23.39 12.64 -11.31
CA LYS A 166 22.82 11.32 -11.70
C LYS A 166 22.49 10.46 -10.49
N ARG A 167 23.26 10.58 -9.39
CA ARG A 167 23.02 9.84 -8.16
C ARG A 167 21.74 10.34 -7.47
N TYR A 168 21.54 11.65 -7.38
CA TYR A 168 20.30 12.22 -6.87
C TYR A 168 19.09 11.72 -7.68
N ARG A 169 19.15 11.78 -9.02
CA ARG A 169 18.06 11.29 -9.87
C ARG A 169 17.69 9.84 -9.63
N ARG A 170 18.68 8.97 -9.36
CA ARG A 170 18.39 7.57 -9.05
C ARG A 170 17.71 7.40 -7.70
N GLN A 171 18.05 8.24 -6.73
CA GLN A 171 17.37 8.24 -5.44
C GLN A 171 15.96 8.80 -5.57
N ASP A 172 15.77 9.93 -6.23
CA ASP A 172 14.46 10.55 -6.48
C ASP A 172 13.50 9.57 -7.19
N ALA A 173 14.03 8.67 -8.04
CA ALA A 173 13.22 7.68 -8.76
C ALA A 173 12.77 6.47 -7.91
N VAL A 174 13.25 6.31 -6.68
CA VAL A 174 12.93 5.18 -5.80
C VAL A 174 12.37 5.59 -4.44
N SER A 175 12.49 6.85 -4.05
CA SER A 175 11.88 7.40 -2.80
C SER A 175 12.03 8.92 -2.71
#